data_f774c7c12d6b3a4851c476f7d2d23467
#
_entry.id   f774c7c12d6b3a4851c476f7d2d23467
#
_cell.length_a   1.000
_cell.length_b   1.000
_cell.length_c   1.000
_cell.angle_alpha   90.00
_cell.angle_beta   90.00
_cell.angle_gamma   90.00
#
_symmetry.space_group_name_H-M   'P 1'
#
loop_
_entity.id
_entity.type
_entity.pdbx_description
1 polymer ?
#
loop_
_entity_poly.entity_id
_entity_poly.type
_entity_poly.pdbx_seq_one_letter_code
_entity_poly.pdbx_strand_id
1 'polypeptide(L)'
;MDDNVLAGLGSPLVRVSSPPETTVAAKVESRNPGGSAKDRPARWMIEAAEAAGDLEPGDGIVEPTSGNTGIGLAMVGAVKGYDVTLVIPAGKSVERRQLMRAYGATVEVVDGDIAAAKDRADQLEREAGMVQLRQFENPANPRSHYETT
;
A
#
# COMPACT_ATOMS: atom_id res chain seq x y z
N MET A 1 9.63 22.74 6.47
CA MET A 1 10.32 21.52 5.91
C MET A 1 9.43 20.35 6.26
N ASP A 2 9.13 19.50 5.30
CA ASP A 2 8.30 18.32 5.57
C ASP A 2 9.11 17.27 6.37
N ASP A 3 8.46 16.61 7.32
CA ASP A 3 9.14 15.69 8.25
C ASP A 3 9.54 14.36 7.56
N ASN A 4 8.75 13.95 6.57
CA ASN A 4 8.99 12.70 5.83
C ASN A 4 8.29 12.69 4.46
N VAL A 5 8.51 11.63 3.69
CA VAL A 5 7.99 11.47 2.33
C VAL A 5 6.45 11.42 2.26
N LEU A 6 5.76 11.08 3.34
CA LEU A 6 4.28 11.01 3.36
C LEU A 6 3.63 12.40 3.25
N ALA A 7 4.34 13.47 3.54
CA ALA A 7 3.88 14.84 3.32
C ALA A 7 3.68 15.13 1.81
N GLY A 8 4.36 14.39 0.93
CA GLY A 8 4.20 14.47 -0.52
C GLY A 8 2.98 13.74 -1.09
N LEU A 9 2.17 13.08 -0.25
CA LEU A 9 0.91 12.49 -0.70
C LEU A 9 -0.09 13.59 -1.08
N GLY A 10 -0.69 13.46 -2.24
CA GLY A 10 -1.62 14.46 -2.75
C GLY A 10 -1.26 14.89 -4.17
N SER A 11 -1.39 13.96 -5.12
CA SER A 11 -1.05 14.15 -6.53
C SER A 11 -1.72 15.36 -7.15
N PRO A 12 -1.11 16.03 -8.16
CA PRO A 12 -1.69 17.21 -8.80
C PRO A 12 -2.91 16.86 -9.66
N LEU A 13 -3.85 17.79 -9.70
CA LEU A 13 -4.95 17.78 -10.65
C LEU A 13 -4.56 18.65 -11.84
N VAL A 14 -4.51 18.07 -13.05
CA VAL A 14 -4.07 18.74 -14.27
C VAL A 14 -5.21 18.82 -15.28
N ARG A 15 -5.40 19.98 -15.88
CA ARG A 15 -6.34 20.12 -17.00
C ARG A 15 -5.74 19.44 -18.24
N VAL A 16 -6.55 18.63 -18.89
CA VAL A 16 -6.21 18.01 -20.18
C VAL A 16 -7.05 18.58 -21.31
N SER A 17 -6.70 18.28 -22.56
CA SER A 17 -7.48 18.70 -23.72
C SER A 17 -8.92 18.18 -23.60
N SER A 18 -9.88 19.05 -23.86
CA SER A 18 -11.31 18.75 -23.67
C SER A 18 -12.16 19.40 -24.77
N PRO A 19 -13.36 18.86 -25.06
CA PRO A 19 -14.32 19.50 -25.98
C PRO A 19 -14.68 20.91 -25.54
N PRO A 20 -15.19 21.76 -26.48
CA PRO A 20 -15.67 23.09 -26.13
C PRO A 20 -16.66 23.06 -24.96
N GLU A 21 -16.59 24.06 -24.09
CA GLU A 21 -17.46 24.25 -22.93
C GLU A 21 -17.40 23.11 -21.87
N THR A 22 -16.44 22.19 -22.01
CA THR A 22 -16.22 21.09 -21.06
C THR A 22 -14.86 21.25 -20.42
N THR A 23 -14.74 20.96 -19.12
CA THR A 23 -13.46 20.84 -18.44
C THR A 23 -13.19 19.38 -18.14
N VAL A 24 -12.10 18.84 -18.67
CA VAL A 24 -11.60 17.51 -18.28
C VAL A 24 -10.31 17.70 -17.51
N ALA A 25 -10.23 17.05 -16.34
CA ALA A 25 -9.06 17.08 -15.50
C ALA A 25 -8.60 15.67 -15.14
N ALA A 26 -7.29 15.47 -15.06
CA ALA A 26 -6.67 14.21 -14.68
C ALA A 26 -5.95 14.35 -13.34
N LYS A 27 -6.25 13.47 -12.42
CA LYS A 27 -5.51 13.30 -11.16
C LYS A 27 -4.27 12.44 -11.44
N VAL A 28 -3.07 13.02 -11.33
CA VAL A 28 -1.82 12.35 -11.75
C VAL A 28 -1.24 11.54 -10.58
N GLU A 29 -1.86 10.41 -10.27
CA GLU A 29 -1.53 9.58 -9.12
C GLU A 29 -0.12 8.95 -9.16
N SER A 30 0.51 8.88 -10.32
CA SER A 30 1.92 8.48 -10.46
C SER A 30 2.91 9.46 -9.82
N ARG A 31 2.45 10.65 -9.41
CA ARG A 31 3.27 11.65 -8.70
C ARG A 31 3.26 11.47 -7.18
N ASN A 32 2.48 10.55 -6.66
CA ASN A 32 2.61 10.15 -5.25
C ASN A 32 4.00 9.54 -4.99
N PRO A 33 4.53 9.61 -3.78
CA PRO A 33 5.90 9.19 -3.43
C PRO A 33 6.26 7.75 -3.80
N GLY A 34 5.33 6.80 -3.62
CA GLY A 34 5.49 5.40 -4.04
C GLY A 34 5.10 5.15 -5.50
N GLY A 35 4.73 6.20 -6.24
CA GLY A 35 4.48 6.17 -7.67
C GLY A 35 3.08 5.71 -8.09
N SER A 36 2.11 5.62 -7.19
CA SER A 36 0.77 5.18 -7.54
C SER A 36 -0.35 5.72 -6.64
N ALA A 37 -1.59 5.50 -7.07
CA ALA A 37 -2.78 5.76 -6.24
C ALA A 37 -2.81 4.91 -4.96
N LYS A 38 -2.05 3.82 -4.89
CA LYS A 38 -2.07 2.90 -3.74
C LYS A 38 -1.32 3.39 -2.51
N ASP A 39 -0.57 4.47 -2.65
CA ASP A 39 0.05 5.14 -1.51
C ASP A 39 -0.99 5.68 -0.52
N ARG A 40 -2.13 6.16 -1.05
CA ARG A 40 -3.26 6.65 -0.24
C ARG A 40 -3.89 5.54 0.61
N PRO A 41 -4.41 4.44 0.02
CA PRO A 41 -4.96 3.35 0.82
C PRO A 41 -3.94 2.71 1.76
N ALA A 42 -2.68 2.59 1.36
CA ALA A 42 -1.65 2.04 2.24
C ALA A 42 -1.52 2.84 3.54
N ARG A 43 -1.44 4.17 3.43
CA ARG A 43 -1.42 5.06 4.59
C ARG A 43 -2.70 4.95 5.41
N TRP A 44 -3.86 5.03 4.77
CA TRP A 44 -5.14 5.03 5.45
C TRP A 44 -5.45 3.72 6.16
N MET A 45 -5.10 2.57 5.59
CA MET A 45 -5.29 1.26 6.22
C MET A 45 -4.41 1.11 7.47
N ILE A 46 -3.16 1.54 7.43
CA ILE A 46 -2.26 1.54 8.59
C ILE A 46 -2.81 2.48 9.67
N GLU A 47 -3.13 3.74 9.33
CA GLU A 47 -3.64 4.72 10.29
C GLU A 47 -5.00 4.31 10.88
N ALA A 48 -5.86 3.63 10.12
CA ALA A 48 -7.11 3.09 10.62
C ALA A 48 -6.89 1.95 11.62
N ALA A 49 -5.94 1.05 11.36
CA ALA A 49 -5.58 -0.04 12.27
C ALA A 49 -4.96 0.49 13.58
N GLU A 50 -4.10 1.51 13.48
CA GLU A 50 -3.56 2.23 14.65
C GLU A 50 -4.68 2.86 15.50
N ALA A 51 -5.61 3.55 14.85
CA ALA A 51 -6.72 4.22 15.53
C ALA A 51 -7.71 3.23 16.18
N ALA A 52 -7.84 2.04 15.63
CA ALA A 52 -8.66 0.97 16.19
C ALA A 52 -7.96 0.20 17.33
N GLY A 53 -6.65 0.34 17.48
CA GLY A 53 -5.84 -0.46 18.41
C GLY A 53 -5.54 -1.88 17.91
N ASP A 54 -5.75 -2.12 16.60
CA ASP A 54 -5.43 -3.39 15.96
C ASP A 54 -3.96 -3.47 15.54
N LEU A 55 -3.25 -2.34 15.53
CA LEU A 55 -1.84 -2.21 15.18
C LEU A 55 -1.13 -1.29 16.17
N GLU A 56 -0.14 -1.82 16.88
CA GLU A 56 0.66 -1.11 17.88
C GLU A 56 2.14 -0.99 17.45
N PRO A 57 2.90 -0.03 18.01
CA PRO A 57 4.33 0.07 17.73
C PRO A 57 5.08 -1.22 18.07
N GLY A 58 5.78 -1.77 17.08
CA GLY A 58 6.51 -3.04 17.20
C GLY A 58 5.79 -4.25 16.59
N ASP A 59 4.53 -4.09 16.18
CA ASP A 59 3.83 -5.13 15.44
C ASP A 59 4.40 -5.29 14.03
N GLY A 60 4.33 -6.51 13.51
CA GLY A 60 4.60 -6.80 12.12
C GLY A 60 3.33 -6.73 11.27
N ILE A 61 3.42 -6.12 10.11
CA ILE A 61 2.34 -6.09 9.12
C ILE A 61 2.59 -7.18 8.09
N VAL A 62 1.54 -7.92 7.71
CA VAL A 62 1.58 -8.85 6.58
C VAL A 62 0.47 -8.54 5.59
N GLU A 63 0.76 -8.58 4.29
CA GLU A 63 -0.26 -8.38 3.25
C GLU A 63 0.05 -9.19 1.99
N PRO A 64 -0.94 -9.93 1.45
CA PRO A 64 -0.82 -10.56 0.14
C PRO A 64 -1.00 -9.48 -0.93
N THR A 65 -0.06 -9.39 -1.87
CA THR A 65 -0.11 -8.34 -2.90
C THR A 65 0.49 -8.79 -4.22
N SER A 66 0.06 -8.18 -5.29
CA SER A 66 0.67 -8.38 -6.61
C SER A 66 1.42 -7.15 -7.13
N GLY A 67 1.45 -6.05 -6.37
CA GLY A 67 2.08 -4.83 -6.90
C GLY A 67 1.99 -3.59 -6.02
N ASN A 68 1.31 -2.56 -6.52
CA ASN A 68 1.40 -1.21 -6.00
C ASN A 68 0.95 -1.03 -4.53
N THR A 69 -0.02 -1.82 -4.06
CA THR A 69 -0.38 -1.79 -2.64
C THR A 69 0.80 -2.19 -1.75
N GLY A 70 1.54 -3.24 -2.15
CA GLY A 70 2.73 -3.64 -1.42
C GLY A 70 3.83 -2.58 -1.41
N ILE A 71 4.02 -1.86 -2.52
CA ILE A 71 4.98 -0.74 -2.58
C ILE A 71 4.55 0.36 -1.59
N GLY A 72 3.27 0.74 -1.60
CA GLY A 72 2.74 1.74 -0.67
C GLY A 72 2.88 1.31 0.79
N LEU A 73 2.54 0.06 1.12
CA LEU A 73 2.68 -0.48 2.48
C LEU A 73 4.14 -0.53 2.94
N ALA A 74 5.06 -0.95 2.07
CA ALA A 74 6.49 -0.95 2.39
C ALA A 74 6.99 0.47 2.71
N MET A 75 6.62 1.45 1.88
CA MET A 75 7.01 2.85 2.08
C MET A 75 6.42 3.43 3.36
N VAL A 76 5.12 3.27 3.58
CA VAL A 76 4.43 3.83 4.78
C VAL A 76 4.92 3.12 6.05
N GLY A 77 5.08 1.79 6.00
CA GLY A 77 5.62 1.01 7.12
C GLY A 77 7.03 1.46 7.50
N ALA A 78 7.90 1.66 6.52
CA ALA A 78 9.26 2.18 6.77
C ALA A 78 9.25 3.55 7.46
N VAL A 79 8.36 4.47 7.05
CA VAL A 79 8.24 5.80 7.69
C VAL A 79 7.69 5.71 9.12
N LYS A 80 6.75 4.80 9.35
CA LYS A 80 6.08 4.64 10.66
C LYS A 80 6.82 3.68 11.61
N GLY A 81 7.86 2.97 11.13
CA GLY A 81 8.68 2.06 11.93
C GLY A 81 8.07 0.66 12.11
N TYR A 82 7.24 0.21 11.17
CA TYR A 82 6.69 -1.14 11.15
C TYR A 82 7.53 -2.10 10.31
N ASP A 83 7.65 -3.33 10.77
CA ASP A 83 8.17 -4.44 9.96
C ASP A 83 7.07 -4.93 9.01
N VAL A 84 7.31 -4.80 7.71
CA VAL A 84 6.32 -5.17 6.68
C VAL A 84 6.78 -6.43 5.94
N THR A 85 5.96 -7.45 5.94
CA THR A 85 6.12 -8.67 5.14
C THR A 85 5.08 -8.69 4.02
N LEU A 86 5.54 -8.80 2.79
CA LEU A 86 4.69 -8.83 1.60
C LEU A 86 4.78 -10.19 0.93
N VAL A 87 3.64 -10.86 0.85
CA VAL A 87 3.55 -12.17 0.19
C VAL A 87 3.12 -11.99 -1.25
N ILE A 88 3.94 -12.46 -2.20
CA ILE A 88 3.78 -12.16 -3.63
C ILE A 88 3.85 -13.43 -4.46
N PRO A 89 2.90 -13.64 -5.41
CA PRO A 89 3.00 -14.72 -6.38
C PRO A 89 4.27 -14.62 -7.24
N ALA A 90 4.91 -15.78 -7.52
CA ALA A 90 6.18 -15.86 -8.24
C ALA A 90 6.15 -15.20 -9.63
N GLY A 91 5.02 -15.29 -10.34
CA GLY A 91 4.85 -14.73 -11.69
C GLY A 91 4.74 -13.21 -11.76
N LYS A 92 4.93 -12.47 -10.64
CA LYS A 92 4.84 -11.00 -10.61
C LYS A 92 6.19 -10.32 -10.82
N SER A 93 6.16 -9.02 -11.18
CA SER A 93 7.30 -8.20 -11.55
C SER A 93 8.45 -8.25 -10.54
N VAL A 94 9.64 -8.50 -11.03
CA VAL A 94 10.88 -8.49 -10.25
C VAL A 94 11.19 -7.09 -9.74
N GLU A 95 10.96 -6.06 -10.58
CA GLU A 95 11.21 -4.66 -10.25
C GLU A 95 10.39 -4.20 -9.05
N ARG A 96 9.11 -4.61 -8.98
CA ARG A 96 8.25 -4.30 -7.85
C ARG A 96 8.74 -4.94 -6.56
N ARG A 97 9.21 -6.20 -6.63
CA ARG A 97 9.81 -6.89 -5.48
C ARG A 97 11.08 -6.21 -5.00
N GLN A 98 11.91 -5.74 -5.93
CA GLN A 98 13.12 -4.99 -5.61
C GLN A 98 12.80 -3.64 -4.94
N LEU A 99 11.80 -2.93 -5.45
CA LEU A 99 11.36 -1.65 -4.87
C LEU A 99 10.80 -1.82 -3.44
N MET A 100 9.99 -2.85 -3.21
CA MET A 100 9.49 -3.17 -1.85
C MET A 100 10.64 -3.46 -0.88
N ARG A 101 11.64 -4.24 -1.31
CA ARG A 101 12.85 -4.51 -0.50
C ARG A 101 13.69 -3.25 -0.28
N ALA A 102 13.76 -2.35 -1.27
CA ALA A 102 14.46 -1.08 -1.12
C ALA A 102 13.83 -0.16 -0.06
N TYR A 103 12.50 -0.27 0.14
CA TYR A 103 11.81 0.36 1.26
C TYR A 103 11.92 -0.43 2.59
N GLY A 104 12.66 -1.52 2.63
CA GLY A 104 12.90 -2.28 3.86
C GLY A 104 11.92 -3.43 4.11
N ALA A 105 10.96 -3.69 3.22
CA ALA A 105 10.02 -4.79 3.42
C ALA A 105 10.66 -6.15 3.17
N THR A 106 10.26 -7.13 3.97
CA THR A 106 10.48 -8.56 3.68
C THR A 106 9.54 -8.97 2.55
N VAL A 107 10.08 -9.57 1.50
CA VAL A 107 9.29 -10.06 0.36
C VAL A 107 9.39 -11.57 0.29
N GLU A 108 8.31 -12.24 0.64
CA GLU A 108 8.12 -13.68 0.51
C GLU A 108 7.45 -14.00 -0.84
N VAL A 109 8.09 -14.86 -1.63
CA VAL A 109 7.57 -15.25 -2.94
C VAL A 109 7.01 -16.65 -2.83
N VAL A 110 5.76 -16.82 -3.24
CA VAL A 110 5.06 -18.11 -3.22
C VAL A 110 4.73 -18.60 -4.62
N ASP A 111 4.75 -19.90 -4.80
CA ASP A 111 4.26 -20.53 -6.03
C ASP A 111 2.72 -20.44 -6.09
N GLY A 112 2.19 -20.19 -7.28
CA GLY A 112 0.76 -20.07 -7.49
C GLY A 112 0.31 -18.63 -7.76
N ASP A 113 -0.93 -18.35 -7.43
CA ASP A 113 -1.61 -17.08 -7.69
C ASP A 113 -1.79 -16.23 -6.41
N ILE A 114 -2.65 -15.24 -6.48
CA ILE A 114 -2.94 -14.35 -5.32
C ILE A 114 -3.66 -15.11 -4.19
N ALA A 115 -4.37 -16.20 -4.48
CA ALA A 115 -4.99 -17.02 -3.44
C ALA A 115 -3.93 -17.74 -2.60
N ALA A 116 -2.91 -18.32 -3.25
CA ALA A 116 -1.77 -18.91 -2.52
C ALA A 116 -1.03 -17.89 -1.65
N ALA A 117 -0.88 -16.65 -2.14
CA ALA A 117 -0.30 -15.57 -1.36
C ALA A 117 -1.19 -15.19 -0.15
N LYS A 118 -2.51 -15.21 -0.32
CA LYS A 118 -3.46 -14.96 0.77
C LYS A 118 -3.38 -16.05 1.83
N ASP A 119 -3.40 -17.33 1.43
CA ASP A 119 -3.30 -18.46 2.37
C ASP A 119 -2.02 -18.37 3.21
N ARG A 120 -0.91 -17.97 2.57
CA ARG A 120 0.36 -17.80 3.28
C ARG A 120 0.35 -16.59 4.21
N ALA A 121 -0.26 -15.48 3.83
CA ALA A 121 -0.43 -14.33 4.70
C ALA A 121 -1.32 -14.66 5.91
N ASP A 122 -2.42 -15.39 5.70
CA ASP A 122 -3.30 -15.87 6.76
C ASP A 122 -2.57 -16.84 7.72
N GLN A 123 -1.61 -17.62 7.22
CA GLN A 123 -0.75 -18.46 8.05
C GLN A 123 0.17 -17.60 8.93
N LEU A 124 0.84 -16.59 8.35
CA LEU A 124 1.73 -15.69 9.09
C LEU A 124 0.97 -14.89 10.16
N GLU A 125 -0.23 -14.44 9.85
CA GLU A 125 -1.11 -13.78 10.83
C GLU A 125 -1.37 -14.70 12.04
N ARG A 126 -1.75 -15.96 11.80
CA ARG A 126 -2.06 -16.91 12.89
C ARG A 126 -0.83 -17.40 13.67
N GLU A 127 0.29 -17.66 12.99
CA GLU A 127 1.46 -18.31 13.58
C GLU A 127 2.48 -17.32 14.14
N ALA A 128 2.62 -16.17 13.51
CA ALA A 128 3.58 -15.13 13.89
C ALA A 128 2.93 -13.91 14.55
N GLY A 129 1.60 -13.86 14.68
CA GLY A 129 0.87 -12.75 15.28
C GLY A 129 0.98 -11.46 14.48
N MET A 130 1.23 -11.55 13.18
CA MET A 130 1.31 -10.38 12.32
C MET A 130 -0.09 -9.80 12.03
N VAL A 131 -0.18 -8.50 11.80
CA VAL A 131 -1.44 -7.82 11.47
C VAL A 131 -1.63 -7.79 9.97
N GLN A 132 -2.74 -8.36 9.48
CA GLN A 132 -3.11 -8.32 8.08
C GLN A 132 -4.12 -7.17 7.84
N LEU A 133 -3.79 -6.25 6.93
CA LEU A 133 -4.62 -5.07 6.65
C LEU A 133 -5.81 -5.36 5.72
N ARG A 134 -5.80 -6.51 5.02
CA ARG A 134 -6.91 -7.03 4.21
C ARG A 134 -7.42 -6.04 3.16
N GLN A 135 -6.55 -5.61 2.25
CA GLN A 135 -6.81 -4.54 1.27
C GLN A 135 -8.14 -4.67 0.50
N PHE A 136 -8.62 -5.90 0.28
CA PHE A 136 -9.85 -6.14 -0.49
C PHE A 136 -11.14 -6.04 0.35
N GLU A 137 -11.02 -6.05 1.67
CA GLU A 137 -12.13 -6.07 2.63
C GLU A 137 -12.14 -4.80 3.50
N ASN A 138 -11.00 -4.12 3.62
CA ASN A 138 -10.80 -2.99 4.52
C ASN A 138 -11.50 -1.72 4.00
N PRO A 139 -12.48 -1.17 4.74
CA PRO A 139 -13.22 0.02 4.33
C PRO A 139 -12.34 1.29 4.26
N ALA A 140 -11.20 1.32 4.93
CA ALA A 140 -10.27 2.43 4.84
C ALA A 140 -9.65 2.58 3.44
N ASN A 141 -9.56 1.48 2.67
CA ASN A 141 -9.08 1.52 1.29
C ASN A 141 -9.97 2.41 0.39
N PRO A 142 -11.25 2.11 0.12
CA PRO A 142 -12.08 2.98 -0.70
C PRO A 142 -12.28 4.37 -0.06
N ARG A 143 -12.37 4.45 1.26
CA ARG A 143 -12.51 5.73 1.96
C ARG A 143 -11.34 6.66 1.70
N SER A 144 -10.11 6.16 1.63
CA SER A 144 -8.93 6.96 1.32
C SER A 144 -9.06 7.71 -0.01
N HIS A 145 -9.64 7.07 -1.01
CA HIS A 145 -9.91 7.69 -2.31
C HIS A 145 -11.05 8.70 -2.25
N TYR A 146 -12.11 8.38 -1.54
CA TYR A 146 -13.24 9.32 -1.36
C TYR A 146 -12.80 10.62 -0.70
N GLU A 147 -11.96 10.54 0.33
CA GLU A 147 -11.54 11.70 1.12
C GLU A 147 -10.37 12.48 0.48
N THR A 148 -9.52 11.82 -0.32
CA THR A 148 -8.23 12.42 -0.70
C THR A 148 -7.91 12.42 -2.19
N THR A 149 -8.60 11.63 -3.01
CA THR A 149 -8.43 11.64 -4.45
C THR A 149 -9.36 12.63 -5.13
#